data_01660ccd1248ecb4653566d6f7315091
#
_entry.id   01660ccd1248ecb4653566d6f7315091
#
_cell.length_a   1.000
_cell.length_b   1.000
_cell.length_c   1.000
_cell.angle_alpha   90.00
_cell.angle_beta   90.00
_cell.angle_gamma   90.00
#
_symmetry.space_group_name_H-M   'P 1'
#
loop_
_entity.id
_entity.type
_entity.pdbx_description
1 polymer ?
#
loop_
_entity_poly.entity_id
_entity_poly.type
_entity_poly.pdbx_seq_one_letter_code
_entity_poly.pdbx_strand_id
1 'polypeptide(L)'
;MKIAFDAKRIYQNRTGLGNYSRTLVDSLCTNFPDNEYYLYAPKVTSLFNESLYKNLQTKTPTAFPEKYFKSLWRSSWVKKDLIKDNIDIFHGLSHEIPFGIEHTNIKSVATIHDLIFERYPEQYNSIDISIYRRKFKNACKNSNVIIAISEQTKNDIIEFYNIEESKIKVCYQSCDTSFYKEVSSDDKNAIQLKYNLPEKYFLYVGSVIERKNLLGICKAIQINSDKSLPPLVVIGSGKKYLQTVKDFVEKNNLEKKNNFPL
;
A
#
# COMPACT_ATOMS: atom_id res chain seq x y z
N MET A 1 14.49 -0.35 -22.13
CA MET A 1 13.40 0.64 -22.02
C MET A 1 13.60 1.49 -20.79
N LYS A 2 13.10 2.72 -20.79
CA LYS A 2 13.09 3.62 -19.64
C LYS A 2 11.72 3.58 -18.96
N ILE A 3 11.68 3.03 -17.75
CA ILE A 3 10.45 2.81 -16.99
C ILE A 3 10.44 3.70 -15.75
N ALA A 4 9.45 4.55 -15.63
CA ALA A 4 9.30 5.47 -14.51
C ALA A 4 8.16 5.07 -13.57
N PHE A 5 8.32 5.36 -12.28
CA PHE A 5 7.34 5.07 -11.24
C PHE A 5 6.96 6.31 -10.45
N ASP A 6 5.68 6.40 -10.05
CA ASP A 6 5.29 7.27 -8.94
C ASP A 6 5.83 6.70 -7.63
N ALA A 7 6.92 7.26 -7.14
CA ALA A 7 7.65 6.73 -5.99
C ALA A 7 7.24 7.34 -4.63
N LYS A 8 6.15 8.10 -4.55
CA LYS A 8 5.69 8.66 -3.28
C LYS A 8 5.52 7.58 -2.21
N ARG A 9 4.90 6.45 -2.56
CA ARG A 9 4.66 5.35 -1.61
C ARG A 9 5.93 4.60 -1.25
N ILE A 10 6.86 4.46 -2.17
CA ILE A 10 8.17 3.83 -1.93
C ILE A 10 8.87 4.51 -0.76
N TYR A 11 8.95 5.84 -0.78
CA TYR A 11 9.72 6.62 0.19
C TYR A 11 8.93 7.08 1.41
N GLN A 12 7.59 7.14 1.36
CA GLN A 12 6.80 7.81 2.39
C GLN A 12 5.70 6.94 3.00
N ASN A 13 5.63 5.65 2.66
CA ASN A 13 4.61 4.77 3.17
C ASN A 13 5.20 3.49 3.77
N ARG A 14 4.93 3.25 5.05
CA ARG A 14 5.39 2.07 5.80
C ARG A 14 4.38 0.91 5.82
N THR A 15 3.24 1.08 5.16
CA THR A 15 2.15 0.08 5.13
C THR A 15 2.14 -0.69 3.80
N GLY A 16 1.10 -1.50 3.58
CA GLY A 16 0.99 -2.38 2.41
C GLY A 16 1.28 -1.74 1.06
N LEU A 17 0.78 -0.51 0.81
CA LEU A 17 1.04 0.20 -0.45
C LEU A 17 2.53 0.50 -0.67
N GLY A 18 3.23 0.86 0.42
CA GLY A 18 4.68 1.10 0.35
C GLY A 18 5.47 -0.20 0.16
N ASN A 19 5.09 -1.26 0.88
CA ASN A 19 5.72 -2.57 0.74
C ASN A 19 5.54 -3.11 -0.68
N TYR A 20 4.32 -3.12 -1.21
CA TYR A 20 4.06 -3.48 -2.60
C TYR A 20 4.94 -2.71 -3.58
N SER A 21 4.99 -1.38 -3.43
CA SER A 21 5.74 -0.53 -4.34
C SER A 21 7.25 -0.82 -4.32
N ARG A 22 7.82 -1.06 -3.14
CA ARG A 22 9.25 -1.43 -2.97
C ARG A 22 9.54 -2.81 -3.54
N THR A 23 8.74 -3.81 -3.18
CA THR A 23 8.92 -5.19 -3.67
C THR A 23 8.80 -5.27 -5.19
N LEU A 24 7.85 -4.54 -5.80
CA LEU A 24 7.72 -4.53 -7.26
C LEU A 24 8.93 -3.92 -7.95
N VAL A 25 9.42 -2.77 -7.46
CA VAL A 25 10.59 -2.10 -8.05
C VAL A 25 11.84 -2.94 -7.86
N ASP A 26 12.07 -3.50 -6.67
CA ASP A 26 13.16 -4.42 -6.38
C ASP A 26 13.16 -5.61 -7.35
N SER A 27 12.00 -6.26 -7.48
CA SER A 27 11.82 -7.40 -8.39
C SER A 27 12.11 -7.05 -9.85
N LEU A 28 11.63 -5.90 -10.31
CA LEU A 28 11.86 -5.45 -11.70
C LEU A 28 13.33 -5.09 -11.94
N CYS A 29 13.99 -4.38 -11.02
CA CYS A 29 15.40 -4.03 -11.14
C CYS A 29 16.29 -5.27 -11.15
N THR A 30 15.94 -6.29 -10.38
CA THR A 30 16.71 -7.52 -10.22
C THR A 30 16.50 -8.48 -11.39
N ASN A 31 15.25 -8.71 -11.80
CA ASN A 31 14.93 -9.72 -12.80
C ASN A 31 14.95 -9.21 -14.25
N PHE A 32 14.91 -7.88 -14.44
CA PHE A 32 14.95 -7.26 -15.77
C PHE A 32 16.01 -6.13 -15.82
N PRO A 33 17.31 -6.47 -15.61
CA PRO A 33 18.39 -5.50 -15.45
C PRO A 33 18.70 -4.69 -16.70
N ASP A 34 18.26 -5.11 -17.88
CA ASP A 34 18.49 -4.41 -19.15
C ASP A 34 17.60 -3.16 -19.31
N ASN A 35 16.65 -2.93 -18.41
CA ASN A 35 15.86 -1.72 -18.39
C ASN A 35 16.47 -0.67 -17.45
N GLU A 36 16.23 0.59 -17.76
CA GLU A 36 16.52 1.72 -16.87
C GLU A 36 15.26 2.10 -16.10
N TYR A 37 15.40 2.25 -14.78
CA TYR A 37 14.29 2.55 -13.90
C TYR A 37 14.44 3.93 -13.26
N TYR A 38 13.32 4.65 -13.15
CA TYR A 38 13.28 6.01 -12.63
C TYR A 38 12.20 6.16 -11.57
N LEU A 39 12.58 6.64 -10.39
CA LEU A 39 11.67 6.88 -9.26
C LEU A 39 11.37 8.38 -9.15
N TYR A 40 10.18 8.81 -9.52
CA TYR A 40 9.76 10.20 -9.36
C TYR A 40 9.09 10.38 -8.00
N ALA A 41 9.80 11.03 -7.06
CA ALA A 41 9.35 11.18 -5.67
C ALA A 41 9.31 12.64 -5.22
N PRO A 42 8.23 13.10 -4.56
CA PRO A 42 8.18 14.44 -3.98
C PRO A 42 9.17 14.64 -2.82
N LYS A 43 9.58 13.55 -2.16
CA LYS A 43 10.57 13.53 -1.07
C LYS A 43 11.13 12.13 -0.93
N VAL A 44 12.45 12.04 -0.77
CA VAL A 44 13.19 10.80 -0.47
C VAL A 44 13.32 10.62 1.06
N THR A 45 13.32 9.38 1.52
CA THR A 45 13.56 8.97 2.90
C THR A 45 14.38 7.68 2.94
N SER A 46 14.82 7.26 4.12
CA SER A 46 15.58 6.01 4.34
C SER A 46 14.75 4.72 4.20
N LEU A 47 13.46 4.79 3.83
CA LEU A 47 12.61 3.60 3.67
C LEU A 47 12.98 2.74 2.45
N PHE A 48 13.73 3.29 1.51
CA PHE A 48 14.21 2.58 0.33
C PHE A 48 15.62 3.08 -0.02
N ASN A 49 16.52 2.16 -0.32
CA ASN A 49 17.88 2.45 -0.71
C ASN A 49 18.09 2.16 -2.19
N GLU A 50 18.10 3.21 -3.03
CA GLU A 50 18.30 3.08 -4.47
C GLU A 50 19.72 2.67 -4.85
N SER A 51 20.73 2.92 -4.00
CA SER A 51 22.14 2.62 -4.30
C SER A 51 22.42 1.11 -4.45
N LEU A 52 21.46 0.26 -4.09
CA LEU A 52 21.54 -1.18 -4.29
C LEU A 52 21.40 -1.57 -5.78
N TYR A 53 20.92 -0.67 -6.63
CA TYR A 53 20.60 -0.97 -8.02
C TYR A 53 21.34 -0.03 -8.98
N LYS A 54 22.14 -0.61 -9.89
CA LYS A 54 22.92 0.17 -10.89
C LYS A 54 22.04 0.79 -11.98
N ASN A 55 20.86 0.22 -12.22
CA ASN A 55 19.92 0.60 -13.26
C ASN A 55 18.73 1.42 -12.75
N LEU A 56 18.82 2.00 -11.53
CA LEU A 56 17.76 2.75 -10.90
C LEU A 56 18.24 4.17 -10.54
N GLN A 57 17.42 5.17 -10.81
CA GLN A 57 17.70 6.58 -10.47
C GLN A 57 16.45 7.23 -9.83
N THR A 58 16.66 8.04 -8.79
CA THR A 58 15.58 8.83 -8.19
C THR A 58 15.63 10.28 -8.65
N LYS A 59 14.49 10.82 -9.02
CA LYS A 59 14.24 12.20 -9.42
C LYS A 59 13.30 12.87 -8.42
N THR A 60 13.66 14.08 -8.00
CA THR A 60 12.85 14.91 -7.11
C THR A 60 12.69 16.32 -7.70
N PRO A 61 11.61 17.05 -7.38
CA PRO A 61 11.49 18.43 -7.83
C PRO A 61 12.53 19.31 -7.15
N THR A 62 13.42 19.93 -7.94
CA THR A 62 14.53 20.76 -7.45
C THR A 62 14.35 22.24 -7.78
N ALA A 63 13.68 22.57 -8.88
CA ALA A 63 13.48 23.93 -9.34
C ALA A 63 12.26 24.62 -8.70
N PHE A 64 12.19 25.93 -8.79
CA PHE A 64 10.99 26.72 -8.53
C PHE A 64 10.07 26.66 -9.78
N PRO A 65 8.74 26.51 -9.62
CA PRO A 65 7.97 26.43 -8.37
C PRO A 65 7.77 25.00 -7.81
N GLU A 66 8.26 23.99 -8.49
CA GLU A 66 7.97 22.57 -8.26
C GLU A 66 8.44 22.08 -6.88
N LYS A 67 9.58 22.61 -6.41
CA LYS A 67 10.12 22.32 -5.08
C LYS A 67 9.14 22.65 -3.95
N TYR A 68 8.32 23.69 -4.12
CA TYR A 68 7.36 24.16 -3.11
C TYR A 68 6.00 23.51 -3.32
N PHE A 69 5.57 23.30 -4.56
CA PHE A 69 4.27 22.72 -4.92
C PHE A 69 4.40 21.24 -5.29
N LYS A 70 5.05 20.45 -4.42
CA LYS A 70 5.38 19.03 -4.66
C LYS A 70 4.16 18.15 -5.02
N SER A 71 2.99 18.46 -4.43
CA SER A 71 1.75 17.72 -4.74
C SER A 71 1.28 18.00 -6.16
N LEU A 72 1.36 19.25 -6.60
CA LEU A 72 0.99 19.66 -7.96
C LEU A 72 2.01 19.13 -8.98
N TRP A 73 3.31 19.18 -8.63
CA TRP A 73 4.34 18.57 -9.46
C TRP A 73 4.04 17.09 -9.71
N ARG A 74 3.85 16.29 -8.65
CA ARG A 74 3.54 14.86 -8.76
C ARG A 74 2.27 14.59 -9.56
N SER A 75 1.20 15.38 -9.36
CA SER A 75 -0.09 15.13 -9.98
C SER A 75 -0.20 15.62 -11.42
N SER A 76 0.69 16.50 -11.87
CA SER A 76 0.56 17.11 -13.22
C SER A 76 1.90 17.50 -13.86
N TRP A 77 2.76 18.26 -13.16
CA TRP A 77 3.94 18.86 -13.77
C TRP A 77 5.07 17.88 -14.06
N VAL A 78 5.14 16.77 -13.34
CA VAL A 78 6.12 15.68 -13.53
C VAL A 78 6.20 15.20 -14.98
N LYS A 79 5.14 15.39 -15.78
CA LYS A 79 5.14 15.06 -17.22
C LYS A 79 6.27 15.73 -17.99
N LYS A 80 6.63 16.97 -17.62
CA LYS A 80 7.75 17.69 -18.25
C LYS A 80 9.07 16.96 -18.02
N ASP A 81 9.28 16.48 -16.80
CA ASP A 81 10.47 15.73 -16.44
C ASP A 81 10.49 14.37 -17.13
N LEU A 82 9.34 13.68 -17.16
CA LEU A 82 9.20 12.39 -17.87
C LEU A 82 9.55 12.52 -19.36
N ILE A 83 9.06 13.56 -20.02
CA ILE A 83 9.35 13.84 -21.44
C ILE A 83 10.84 14.16 -21.62
N LYS A 84 11.40 15.02 -20.76
CA LYS A 84 12.81 15.41 -20.80
C LYS A 84 13.74 14.20 -20.62
N ASP A 85 13.39 13.27 -19.75
CA ASP A 85 14.18 12.08 -19.46
C ASP A 85 13.92 10.95 -20.50
N ASN A 86 13.05 11.19 -21.51
CA ASN A 86 12.66 10.25 -22.56
C ASN A 86 12.10 8.93 -21.97
N ILE A 87 11.15 9.05 -21.05
CA ILE A 87 10.51 7.89 -20.44
C ILE A 87 9.57 7.20 -21.43
N ASP A 88 9.71 5.88 -21.59
CA ASP A 88 8.85 5.07 -22.44
C ASP A 88 7.54 4.70 -21.75
N ILE A 89 7.64 4.30 -20.45
CA ILE A 89 6.51 3.82 -19.66
C ILE A 89 6.50 4.53 -18.31
N PHE A 90 5.34 5.04 -17.89
CA PHE A 90 5.11 5.54 -16.54
C PHE A 90 4.13 4.62 -15.79
N HIS A 91 4.50 4.15 -14.61
CA HIS A 91 3.68 3.29 -13.78
C HIS A 91 3.26 4.01 -12.48
N GLY A 92 1.97 4.32 -12.37
CA GLY A 92 1.35 4.79 -11.14
C GLY A 92 1.10 3.63 -10.18
N LEU A 93 1.94 3.46 -9.17
CA LEU A 93 1.94 2.30 -8.27
C LEU A 93 0.76 2.26 -7.28
N SER A 94 0.05 3.37 -7.11
CA SER A 94 -1.06 3.45 -6.15
C SER A 94 -2.13 4.42 -6.61
N HIS A 95 -3.01 3.95 -7.48
CA HIS A 95 -4.27 4.58 -7.90
C HIS A 95 -4.16 5.89 -8.69
N GLU A 96 -2.96 6.40 -8.95
CA GLU A 96 -2.77 7.72 -9.56
C GLU A 96 -1.78 7.68 -10.71
N ILE A 97 -2.09 8.41 -11.77
CA ILE A 97 -1.17 8.82 -12.84
C ILE A 97 -1.23 10.34 -12.99
N PRO A 98 -0.20 10.99 -13.55
CA PRO A 98 -0.24 12.43 -13.80
C PRO A 98 -1.38 12.81 -14.73
N PHE A 99 -2.16 13.86 -14.36
CA PHE A 99 -3.21 14.39 -15.21
C PHE A 99 -2.65 14.85 -16.56
N GLY A 100 -3.26 14.41 -17.66
CA GLY A 100 -2.88 14.76 -19.01
C GLY A 100 -1.66 13.97 -19.56
N ILE A 101 -1.25 12.87 -18.92
CA ILE A 101 -0.20 11.98 -19.44
C ILE A 101 -0.64 11.32 -20.75
N GLU A 102 -1.94 11.11 -20.94
CA GLU A 102 -2.56 10.59 -22.15
C GLU A 102 -2.33 11.46 -23.40
N HIS A 103 -1.93 12.72 -23.21
CA HIS A 103 -1.57 13.63 -24.30
C HIS A 103 -0.07 13.63 -24.62
N THR A 104 0.68 12.65 -24.10
CA THR A 104 2.11 12.43 -24.37
C THR A 104 2.30 11.11 -25.11
N ASN A 105 3.53 10.88 -25.60
CA ASN A 105 3.89 9.58 -26.20
C ASN A 105 4.20 8.49 -25.12
N ILE A 106 4.17 8.85 -23.84
CA ILE A 106 4.52 7.96 -22.74
C ILE A 106 3.37 6.98 -22.52
N LYS A 107 3.66 5.68 -22.55
CA LYS A 107 2.68 4.66 -22.18
C LYS A 107 2.49 4.65 -20.67
N SER A 108 1.25 4.56 -20.21
CA SER A 108 0.93 4.62 -18.79
C SER A 108 0.27 3.35 -18.27
N VAL A 109 0.72 2.92 -17.11
CA VAL A 109 0.15 1.80 -16.34
C VAL A 109 -0.32 2.35 -14.99
N ALA A 110 -1.46 1.91 -14.51
CA ALA A 110 -1.97 2.25 -13.17
C ALA A 110 -2.27 0.99 -12.37
N THR A 111 -1.70 0.83 -11.18
CA THR A 111 -2.13 -0.21 -10.24
C THR A 111 -3.24 0.32 -9.36
N ILE A 112 -4.36 -0.39 -9.33
CA ILE A 112 -5.52 -0.13 -8.47
C ILE A 112 -5.59 -1.23 -7.43
N HIS A 113 -5.49 -0.84 -6.16
CA HIS A 113 -5.49 -1.81 -5.05
C HIS A 113 -6.90 -2.12 -4.56
N ASP A 114 -7.74 -1.11 -4.43
CA ASP A 114 -9.17 -1.26 -4.06
C ASP A 114 -9.97 -0.04 -4.50
N LEU A 115 -11.29 -0.17 -4.44
CA LEU A 115 -12.27 0.91 -4.55
C LEU A 115 -13.23 0.92 -3.36
N ILE A 116 -12.72 0.64 -2.17
CA ILE A 116 -13.52 0.51 -0.94
C ILE A 116 -14.32 1.80 -0.67
N PHE A 117 -13.77 2.97 -0.98
CA PHE A 117 -14.47 4.24 -0.80
C PHE A 117 -15.68 4.43 -1.75
N GLU A 118 -15.74 3.72 -2.88
CA GLU A 118 -16.93 3.70 -3.75
C GLU A 118 -17.97 2.70 -3.23
N ARG A 119 -17.53 1.55 -2.71
CA ARG A 119 -18.42 0.49 -2.21
C ARG A 119 -18.97 0.77 -0.80
N TYR A 120 -18.19 1.45 0.04
CA TYR A 120 -18.53 1.79 1.43
C TYR A 120 -18.20 3.26 1.72
N PRO A 121 -18.89 4.20 1.05
CA PRO A 121 -18.58 5.63 1.16
C PRO A 121 -18.79 6.18 2.58
N GLU A 122 -19.67 5.57 3.36
CA GLU A 122 -19.96 5.96 4.75
C GLU A 122 -18.75 5.83 5.69
N GLN A 123 -17.72 5.06 5.29
CA GLN A 123 -16.49 4.89 6.06
C GLN A 123 -15.43 5.99 5.78
N TYR A 124 -15.73 6.94 4.91
CA TYR A 124 -14.80 7.96 4.45
C TYR A 124 -15.40 9.37 4.56
N ASN A 125 -14.52 10.37 4.68
CA ASN A 125 -14.94 11.76 4.60
C ASN A 125 -15.36 12.10 3.14
N SER A 126 -16.44 12.85 2.96
CA SER A 126 -16.99 13.21 1.65
C SER A 126 -16.00 13.99 0.75
N ILE A 127 -15.16 14.84 1.36
CA ILE A 127 -14.11 15.57 0.63
C ILE A 127 -13.06 14.60 0.11
N ASP A 128 -12.62 13.65 0.93
CA ASP A 128 -11.64 12.63 0.53
C ASP A 128 -12.19 11.75 -0.58
N ILE A 129 -13.46 11.33 -0.51
CA ILE A 129 -14.14 10.56 -1.57
C ILE A 129 -14.09 11.32 -2.90
N SER A 130 -14.41 12.62 -2.91
CA SER A 130 -14.39 13.44 -4.12
C SER A 130 -12.98 13.50 -4.74
N ILE A 131 -11.96 13.68 -3.90
CA ILE A 131 -10.56 13.73 -4.34
C ILE A 131 -10.13 12.36 -4.89
N TYR A 132 -10.42 11.27 -4.17
CA TYR A 132 -10.07 9.91 -4.60
C TYR A 132 -10.79 9.55 -5.89
N ARG A 133 -12.08 9.78 -5.97
CA ARG A 133 -12.89 9.52 -7.18
C ARG A 133 -12.31 10.20 -8.40
N ARG A 134 -11.94 11.49 -8.29
CA ARG A 134 -11.32 12.23 -9.39
C ARG A 134 -10.00 11.59 -9.86
N LYS A 135 -9.13 11.20 -8.90
CA LYS A 135 -7.81 10.65 -9.20
C LYS A 135 -7.89 9.24 -9.76
N PHE A 136 -8.71 8.38 -9.14
CA PHE A 136 -8.89 7.00 -9.58
C PHE A 136 -9.57 6.93 -10.94
N LYS A 137 -10.62 7.75 -11.17
CA LYS A 137 -11.24 7.87 -12.51
C LYS A 137 -10.24 8.31 -13.55
N ASN A 138 -9.39 9.31 -13.25
CA ASN A 138 -8.33 9.74 -14.16
C ASN A 138 -7.38 8.57 -14.47
N ALA A 139 -6.90 7.87 -13.44
CA ALA A 139 -5.99 6.74 -13.63
C ALA A 139 -6.64 5.62 -14.47
N CYS A 140 -7.87 5.23 -14.14
CA CYS A 140 -8.56 4.16 -14.87
C CYS A 140 -8.91 4.55 -16.32
N LYS A 141 -9.38 5.78 -16.55
CA LYS A 141 -9.76 6.21 -17.90
C LYS A 141 -8.56 6.44 -18.80
N ASN A 142 -7.52 7.08 -18.30
CA ASN A 142 -6.44 7.65 -19.10
C ASN A 142 -5.15 6.81 -19.12
N SER A 143 -5.00 5.76 -18.30
CA SER A 143 -3.89 4.82 -18.47
C SER A 143 -4.10 3.91 -19.68
N ASN A 144 -3.02 3.41 -20.26
CA ASN A 144 -3.08 2.42 -21.35
C ASN A 144 -3.45 1.03 -20.82
N VAL A 145 -2.95 0.68 -19.62
CA VAL A 145 -3.22 -0.60 -18.94
C VAL A 145 -3.51 -0.34 -17.48
N ILE A 146 -4.47 -1.07 -16.93
CA ILE A 146 -4.78 -1.08 -15.51
C ILE A 146 -4.36 -2.43 -14.93
N ILE A 147 -3.63 -2.41 -13.84
CA ILE A 147 -3.35 -3.59 -13.02
C ILE A 147 -4.33 -3.56 -11.83
N ALA A 148 -5.21 -4.55 -11.76
CA ALA A 148 -6.04 -4.82 -10.59
C ALA A 148 -5.39 -5.90 -9.73
N ILE A 149 -5.35 -5.72 -8.40
CA ILE A 149 -4.67 -6.68 -7.51
C ILE A 149 -5.51 -7.92 -7.20
N SER A 150 -6.76 -7.93 -7.63
CA SER A 150 -7.71 -9.05 -7.44
C SER A 150 -8.83 -8.99 -8.46
N GLU A 151 -9.54 -10.10 -8.63
CA GLU A 151 -10.77 -10.13 -9.45
C GLU A 151 -11.83 -9.18 -8.89
N GLN A 152 -11.96 -9.06 -7.58
CA GLN A 152 -12.89 -8.10 -6.98
C GLN A 152 -12.55 -6.66 -7.37
N THR A 153 -11.27 -6.27 -7.31
CA THR A 153 -10.83 -4.93 -7.73
C THR A 153 -11.12 -4.69 -9.22
N LYS A 154 -10.92 -5.71 -10.08
CA LYS A 154 -11.27 -5.64 -11.50
C LYS A 154 -12.77 -5.40 -11.68
N ASN A 155 -13.61 -6.17 -10.99
CA ASN A 155 -15.07 -6.03 -11.05
C ASN A 155 -15.52 -4.65 -10.56
N ASP A 156 -14.93 -4.14 -9.48
CA ASP A 156 -15.22 -2.80 -8.97
C ASP A 156 -14.84 -1.70 -9.98
N ILE A 157 -13.71 -1.84 -10.69
CA ILE A 157 -13.31 -0.89 -11.74
C ILE A 157 -14.32 -0.87 -12.88
N ILE A 158 -14.80 -2.03 -13.31
CA ILE A 158 -15.81 -2.15 -14.36
C ILE A 158 -17.13 -1.54 -13.87
N GLU A 159 -17.60 -1.94 -12.69
CA GLU A 159 -18.87 -1.52 -12.10
C GLU A 159 -18.95 0.00 -11.89
N PHE A 160 -17.95 0.57 -11.19
CA PHE A 160 -18.02 1.98 -10.76
C PHE A 160 -17.53 2.97 -11.82
N TYR A 161 -16.64 2.54 -12.71
CA TYR A 161 -16.01 3.46 -13.67
C TYR A 161 -16.29 3.15 -15.13
N ASN A 162 -17.03 2.07 -15.41
CA ASN A 162 -17.39 1.62 -16.77
C ASN A 162 -16.15 1.50 -17.68
N ILE A 163 -15.11 0.82 -17.17
CA ILE A 163 -13.88 0.58 -17.93
C ILE A 163 -13.98 -0.78 -18.63
N GLU A 164 -13.56 -0.83 -19.89
CA GLU A 164 -13.51 -2.06 -20.67
C GLU A 164 -12.60 -3.11 -20.01
N GLU A 165 -13.08 -4.33 -19.94
CA GLU A 165 -12.37 -5.44 -19.31
C GLU A 165 -10.99 -5.72 -19.95
N SER A 166 -10.90 -5.57 -21.27
CA SER A 166 -9.65 -5.76 -22.05
C SER A 166 -8.48 -4.91 -21.57
N LYS A 167 -8.79 -3.73 -20.99
CA LYS A 167 -7.82 -2.78 -20.44
C LYS A 167 -7.29 -3.19 -19.07
N ILE A 168 -7.94 -4.13 -18.38
CA ILE A 168 -7.64 -4.51 -17.01
C ILE A 168 -6.92 -5.85 -16.99
N LYS A 169 -5.77 -5.92 -16.32
CA LYS A 169 -5.03 -7.14 -16.06
C LYS A 169 -5.01 -7.43 -14.57
N VAL A 170 -5.42 -8.62 -14.17
CA VAL A 170 -5.34 -9.03 -12.77
C VAL A 170 -3.95 -9.57 -12.50
N CYS A 171 -3.26 -8.94 -11.54
CA CYS A 171 -1.94 -9.37 -11.07
C CYS A 171 -2.01 -9.45 -9.54
N TYR A 172 -2.06 -10.67 -9.01
CA TYR A 172 -2.06 -10.89 -7.58
C TYR A 172 -0.75 -10.42 -6.94
N GLN A 173 -0.87 -9.90 -5.73
CA GLN A 173 0.29 -9.46 -4.97
C GLN A 173 0.99 -10.64 -4.33
N SER A 174 2.33 -10.60 -4.31
CA SER A 174 3.17 -11.48 -3.52
C SER A 174 3.65 -10.80 -2.25
N CYS A 175 4.34 -11.53 -1.39
CA CYS A 175 5.01 -10.99 -0.22
C CYS A 175 6.51 -10.77 -0.48
N ASP A 176 7.15 -10.02 0.40
CA ASP A 176 8.59 -9.82 0.38
C ASP A 176 9.34 -11.15 0.55
N THR A 177 10.46 -11.31 -0.15
CA THR A 177 11.26 -12.55 -0.14
C THR A 177 11.80 -12.91 1.24
N SER A 178 11.91 -11.96 2.17
CA SER A 178 12.29 -12.22 3.56
C SER A 178 11.31 -13.14 4.30
N PHE A 179 10.04 -13.18 3.88
CA PHE A 179 9.02 -14.07 4.46
C PHE A 179 9.18 -15.55 4.05
N TYR A 180 10.00 -15.85 3.05
CA TYR A 180 10.34 -17.23 2.67
C TYR A 180 11.57 -17.78 3.40
N LYS A 181 12.28 -16.92 4.14
CA LYS A 181 13.47 -17.34 4.89
C LYS A 181 13.03 -17.93 6.23
N GLU A 182 13.60 -19.08 6.57
CA GLU A 182 13.43 -19.61 7.91
C GLU A 182 14.09 -18.70 8.94
N VAL A 183 13.36 -18.40 10.00
CA VAL A 183 13.87 -17.66 11.16
C VAL A 183 14.54 -18.64 12.11
N SER A 184 15.74 -18.34 12.58
CA SER A 184 16.47 -19.19 13.54
C SER A 184 15.69 -19.39 14.84
N SER A 185 15.91 -20.48 15.52
CA SER A 185 15.32 -20.74 16.84
C SER A 185 15.72 -19.67 17.86
N ASP A 186 16.96 -19.20 17.79
CA ASP A 186 17.47 -18.17 18.70
C ASP A 186 16.77 -16.82 18.49
N ASP A 187 16.53 -16.41 17.23
CA ASP A 187 15.79 -15.19 16.93
C ASP A 187 14.32 -15.29 17.39
N LYS A 188 13.69 -16.47 17.19
CA LYS A 188 12.32 -16.71 17.67
C LYS A 188 12.26 -16.59 19.21
N ASN A 189 13.17 -17.23 19.90
CA ASN A 189 13.27 -17.19 21.36
C ASN A 189 13.55 -15.76 21.86
N ALA A 190 14.45 -15.02 21.21
CA ALA A 190 14.76 -13.64 21.55
C ALA A 190 13.52 -12.72 21.45
N ILE A 191 12.73 -12.86 20.37
CA ILE A 191 11.49 -12.10 20.19
C ILE A 191 10.44 -12.52 21.22
N GLN A 192 10.30 -13.82 21.48
CA GLN A 192 9.35 -14.34 22.46
C GLN A 192 9.64 -13.80 23.86
N LEU A 193 10.90 -13.81 24.27
CA LEU A 193 11.34 -13.25 25.56
C LEU A 193 11.16 -11.72 25.61
N LYS A 194 11.58 -11.02 24.55
CA LYS A 194 11.50 -9.55 24.48
C LYS A 194 10.09 -9.01 24.67
N TYR A 195 9.10 -9.69 24.10
CA TYR A 195 7.71 -9.25 24.14
C TYR A 195 6.83 -10.08 25.06
N ASN A 196 7.44 -10.97 25.86
CA ASN A 196 6.73 -11.89 26.77
C ASN A 196 5.58 -12.62 26.05
N LEU A 197 5.87 -13.15 24.86
CA LEU A 197 4.86 -13.82 24.05
C LEU A 197 4.61 -15.24 24.59
N PRO A 198 3.35 -15.68 24.59
CA PRO A 198 3.02 -17.07 24.92
C PRO A 198 3.54 -18.02 23.83
N GLU A 199 3.65 -19.30 24.15
CA GLU A 199 4.10 -20.33 23.21
C GLU A 199 3.15 -20.43 21.98
N LYS A 200 1.84 -20.31 22.23
CA LYS A 200 0.81 -20.35 21.22
C LYS A 200 -0.07 -19.11 21.33
N TYR A 201 -0.34 -18.45 20.22
CA TYR A 201 -1.20 -17.27 20.17
C TYR A 201 -1.83 -17.08 18.79
N PHE A 202 -2.95 -16.39 18.75
CA PHE A 202 -3.48 -15.78 17.52
C PHE A 202 -2.75 -14.46 17.31
N LEU A 203 -2.41 -14.16 16.05
CA LEU A 203 -1.73 -12.92 15.70
C LEU A 203 -2.61 -12.05 14.79
N TYR A 204 -2.87 -10.82 15.22
CA TYR A 204 -3.42 -9.77 14.39
C TYR A 204 -2.33 -8.75 14.05
N VAL A 205 -2.14 -8.47 12.76
CA VAL A 205 -1.18 -7.46 12.30
C VAL A 205 -1.90 -6.45 11.39
N GLY A 206 -1.85 -5.17 11.74
CA GLY A 206 -2.41 -4.12 10.89
C GLY A 206 -2.96 -2.91 11.64
N SER A 207 -3.45 -1.93 10.87
CA SER A 207 -4.11 -0.76 11.45
C SER A 207 -5.37 -1.17 12.20
N VAL A 208 -5.53 -0.69 13.44
CA VAL A 208 -6.71 -0.96 14.26
C VAL A 208 -7.79 0.07 13.92
N ILE A 209 -8.56 -0.25 12.90
CA ILE A 209 -9.67 0.55 12.38
C ILE A 209 -10.91 -0.33 12.20
N GLU A 210 -12.09 0.28 12.17
CA GLU A 210 -13.38 -0.43 12.16
C GLU A 210 -13.47 -1.46 11.02
N ARG A 211 -13.06 -1.11 9.82
CA ARG A 211 -13.04 -1.98 8.63
C ARG A 211 -12.20 -3.26 8.81
N LYS A 212 -11.18 -3.24 9.68
CA LYS A 212 -10.35 -4.41 9.99
C LYS A 212 -10.93 -5.30 11.10
N ASN A 213 -12.03 -4.85 11.72
CA ASN A 213 -12.91 -5.61 12.61
C ASN A 213 -12.22 -6.36 13.76
N LEU A 214 -11.21 -5.76 14.39
CA LEU A 214 -10.56 -6.35 15.58
C LEU A 214 -11.58 -6.61 16.71
N LEU A 215 -12.58 -5.72 16.87
CA LEU A 215 -13.64 -5.90 17.86
C LEU A 215 -14.44 -7.20 17.63
N GLY A 216 -14.66 -7.58 16.36
CA GLY A 216 -15.32 -8.85 16.01
C GLY A 216 -14.51 -10.06 16.49
N ILE A 217 -13.19 -10.01 16.38
CA ILE A 217 -12.30 -11.07 16.91
C ILE A 217 -12.42 -11.13 18.45
N CYS A 218 -12.37 -9.97 19.12
CA CYS A 218 -12.53 -9.93 20.60
C CYS A 218 -13.90 -10.48 21.04
N LYS A 219 -14.98 -10.16 20.33
CA LYS A 219 -16.32 -10.73 20.59
C LYS A 219 -16.36 -12.24 20.39
N ALA A 220 -15.74 -12.75 19.33
CA ALA A 220 -15.65 -14.19 19.08
C ALA A 220 -14.90 -14.92 20.21
N ILE A 221 -13.83 -14.34 20.73
CA ILE A 221 -13.09 -14.87 21.89
C ILE A 221 -13.94 -14.83 23.17
N GLN A 222 -14.73 -13.77 23.37
CA GLN A 222 -15.65 -13.64 24.50
C GLN A 222 -16.74 -14.75 24.50
N ILE A 223 -17.37 -14.95 23.33
CA ILE A 223 -18.48 -15.93 23.18
C ILE A 223 -17.95 -17.37 23.38
N ASN A 224 -16.72 -17.63 22.95
CA ASN A 224 -16.12 -18.94 23.13
C ASN A 224 -15.53 -19.04 24.54
N SER A 225 -16.32 -19.62 25.45
CA SER A 225 -15.92 -19.81 26.85
C SER A 225 -14.86 -20.90 27.05
N ASP A 226 -14.44 -21.59 25.98
CA ASP A 226 -13.37 -22.59 26.06
C ASP A 226 -12.06 -21.93 26.53
N LYS A 227 -11.61 -22.37 27.72
CA LYS A 227 -10.39 -21.89 28.35
C LYS A 227 -9.12 -22.30 27.61
N SER A 228 -9.23 -23.20 26.62
CA SER A 228 -8.10 -23.71 25.83
C SER A 228 -7.69 -22.77 24.69
N LEU A 229 -8.45 -21.70 24.40
CA LEU A 229 -8.10 -20.77 23.35
C LEU A 229 -6.77 -20.04 23.65
N PRO A 230 -5.84 -20.05 22.68
CA PRO A 230 -4.64 -19.23 22.78
C PRO A 230 -4.99 -17.74 22.90
N PRO A 231 -4.16 -16.93 23.56
CA PRO A 231 -4.37 -15.49 23.61
C PRO A 231 -4.21 -14.82 22.26
N LEU A 232 -4.81 -13.64 22.10
CA LEU A 232 -4.68 -12.81 20.91
C LEU A 232 -3.56 -11.78 21.12
N VAL A 233 -2.54 -11.82 20.27
CA VAL A 233 -1.49 -10.81 20.18
C VAL A 233 -1.84 -9.83 19.07
N VAL A 234 -1.81 -8.54 19.36
CA VAL A 234 -2.18 -7.48 18.40
C VAL A 234 -0.98 -6.59 18.13
N ILE A 235 -0.55 -6.52 16.86
CA ILE A 235 0.49 -5.60 16.40
C ILE A 235 -0.15 -4.58 15.47
N GLY A 236 -0.22 -3.33 15.92
CA GLY A 236 -0.82 -2.26 15.12
C GLY A 236 -1.12 -1.02 15.92
N SER A 237 -1.52 0.01 15.24
CA SER A 237 -1.93 1.29 15.83
C SER A 237 -3.31 1.70 15.35
N GLY A 238 -4.00 2.47 16.16
CA GLY A 238 -5.32 3.00 15.87
C GLY A 238 -5.60 4.27 16.68
N LYS A 239 -6.74 4.88 16.44
CA LYS A 239 -7.22 6.05 17.18
C LYS A 239 -8.46 5.65 18.00
N LYS A 240 -9.58 6.34 17.76
CA LYS A 240 -10.85 6.15 18.48
C LYS A 240 -11.31 4.69 18.52
N TYR A 241 -11.23 3.97 17.40
CA TYR A 241 -11.63 2.55 17.35
C TYR A 241 -10.76 1.64 18.23
N LEU A 242 -9.46 1.90 18.33
CA LEU A 242 -8.59 1.15 19.25
C LEU A 242 -9.07 1.33 20.70
N GLN A 243 -9.48 2.55 21.11
CA GLN A 243 -10.02 2.76 22.45
C GLN A 243 -11.30 1.95 22.66
N THR A 244 -12.22 1.96 21.68
CA THR A 244 -13.43 1.12 21.74
C THR A 244 -13.12 -0.38 21.95
N VAL A 245 -12.06 -0.88 21.30
CA VAL A 245 -11.62 -2.27 21.46
C VAL A 245 -11.06 -2.51 22.88
N LYS A 246 -10.23 -1.57 23.38
CA LYS A 246 -9.69 -1.65 24.75
C LYS A 246 -10.79 -1.64 25.81
N ASP A 247 -11.73 -0.71 25.71
CA ASP A 247 -12.88 -0.61 26.61
C ASP A 247 -13.71 -1.91 26.62
N PHE A 248 -13.89 -2.53 25.45
CA PHE A 248 -14.58 -3.82 25.35
C PHE A 248 -13.81 -4.95 26.04
N VAL A 249 -12.50 -5.03 25.86
CA VAL A 249 -11.61 -6.04 26.46
C VAL A 249 -11.64 -5.91 27.98
N GLU A 250 -11.48 -4.70 28.52
CA GLU A 250 -11.53 -4.40 29.95
C GLU A 250 -12.88 -4.75 30.56
N LYS A 251 -13.98 -4.23 29.97
CA LYS A 251 -15.35 -4.47 30.43
C LYS A 251 -15.71 -5.97 30.54
N ASN A 252 -15.11 -6.80 29.68
CA ASN A 252 -15.40 -8.23 29.63
C ASN A 252 -14.31 -9.10 30.28
N ASN A 253 -13.37 -8.49 31.02
CA ASN A 253 -12.25 -9.17 31.70
C ASN A 253 -11.43 -10.09 30.77
N LEU A 254 -11.23 -9.66 29.52
CA LEU A 254 -10.49 -10.43 28.52
C LEU A 254 -8.98 -10.13 28.51
N GLU A 255 -8.46 -9.29 29.39
CA GLU A 255 -7.07 -8.83 29.45
C GLU A 255 -6.08 -9.98 29.60
N LYS A 256 -6.43 -10.98 30.43
CA LYS A 256 -5.60 -12.18 30.62
C LYS A 256 -5.54 -13.10 29.39
N LYS A 257 -6.47 -12.92 28.44
CA LYS A 257 -6.59 -13.68 27.19
C LYS A 257 -6.09 -12.90 25.99
N ASN A 258 -5.73 -11.63 26.17
CA ASN A 258 -5.34 -10.74 25.07
C ASN A 258 -4.09 -9.96 25.47
N ASN A 259 -2.94 -10.32 24.90
CA ASN A 259 -1.75 -9.47 24.95
C ASN A 259 -1.87 -8.41 23.86
N PHE A 260 -1.98 -7.15 24.28
CA PHE A 260 -1.83 -6.00 23.40
C PHE A 260 -0.43 -5.38 23.60
N PRO A 261 0.65 -5.89 23.01
CA PRO A 261 1.88 -5.14 22.96
C PRO A 261 1.64 -3.98 21.99
N LEU A 262 1.57 -2.81 22.56
CA LEU A 262 1.44 -1.55 21.83
C LEU A 262 2.78 -1.11 21.26
#